data_173d0d069757632dfab77dd36e3afe88
#
_entry.id   173d0d069757632dfab77dd36e3afe88
#
_cell.length_a   1.000
_cell.length_b   1.000
_cell.length_c   1.000
_cell.angle_alpha   90.00
_cell.angle_beta   90.00
_cell.angle_gamma   90.00
#
_symmetry.space_group_name_H-M   'P 1'
#
loop_
_entity.id
_entity.type
_entity.pdbx_description
1 polymer ?
#
loop_
_entity_poly.entity_id
_entity_poly.type
_entity_poly.pdbx_seq_one_letter_code
_entity_poly.pdbx_strand_id
1 'polypeptide(L)'
;MLSVDGIPSENGIFQEVSQEVKNLQEDIKTGKFKNAYLLFGEEAYLKIQYKEKLIHALNPDDDTMNFTKYEGKGIEVREMIDLCETMPFFADHRVVLVENSGFFKNKCDELADYMKELPDYLCLIFVENEVDKRNRMYKAVKAAGRIGEFVQQDEKTLMRWAAGLLKKEGKMITQRDMELLLTMTGVDMGNLRMELEKIISYTGDRDVVTGEDILEICTTQTQNKIFDMVRAVTEKNQKRALDLYYDLLTLKEPPMRIMFLITRQFQILLNVRDMAGRGMDNQSIAK
;
A
#
# COMPACT_ATOMS: atom_id res chain seq x y z
N MET A 1 -28.95 -1.05 0.63
CA MET A 1 -28.40 -1.49 -0.66
C MET A 1 -27.71 -0.31 -1.29
N LEU A 2 -26.38 -0.35 -1.44
CA LEU A 2 -25.68 0.62 -2.27
C LEU A 2 -26.14 0.43 -3.71
N SER A 3 -26.66 1.49 -4.35
CA SER A 3 -27.21 1.40 -5.69
C SER A 3 -26.14 0.92 -6.68
N VAL A 4 -26.51 -0.02 -7.52
CA VAL A 4 -25.62 -0.86 -8.32
C VAL A 4 -25.12 -0.16 -9.61
N ASP A 5 -25.61 1.04 -9.89
CA ASP A 5 -25.31 1.77 -11.12
C ASP A 5 -24.08 2.64 -10.95
N GLY A 6 -22.95 2.19 -11.47
CA GLY A 6 -21.75 3.02 -11.61
C GLY A 6 -20.49 2.58 -10.87
N ILE A 7 -20.32 1.30 -10.51
CA ILE A 7 -19.03 0.84 -9.96
C ILE A 7 -18.06 0.58 -11.12
N PRO A 8 -17.01 1.40 -11.28
CA PRO A 8 -16.00 1.23 -12.32
C PRO A 8 -15.19 -0.06 -12.12
N SER A 9 -14.54 -0.53 -13.19
CA SER A 9 -13.48 -1.56 -13.13
C SER A 9 -12.41 -1.21 -12.06
N GLU A 10 -11.59 -2.13 -11.61
CA GLU A 10 -10.50 -1.86 -10.63
C GLU A 10 -9.73 -0.55 -10.89
N ASN A 11 -9.54 -0.23 -12.17
CA ASN A 11 -8.91 1.00 -12.63
C ASN A 11 -9.77 2.26 -12.44
N GLY A 12 -11.09 2.14 -12.18
CA GLY A 12 -12.00 3.27 -12.00
C GLY A 12 -12.42 3.53 -10.56
N ILE A 13 -12.12 2.62 -9.63
CA ILE A 13 -12.49 2.76 -8.21
C ILE A 13 -11.61 3.80 -7.51
N PHE A 14 -10.36 3.91 -7.93
CA PHE A 14 -9.42 4.93 -7.43
C PHE A 14 -9.56 6.26 -8.20
N GLN A 15 -10.74 6.85 -8.24
CA GLN A 15 -10.96 8.14 -8.91
C GLN A 15 -10.17 9.32 -8.30
N GLU A 16 -9.66 9.16 -7.08
CA GLU A 16 -8.75 10.11 -6.43
C GLU A 16 -7.27 9.75 -6.56
N VAL A 17 -6.95 8.73 -7.35
CA VAL A 17 -5.56 8.43 -7.71
C VAL A 17 -4.99 9.65 -8.42
N SER A 18 -3.81 10.10 -8.00
CA SER A 18 -3.14 11.25 -8.61
C SER A 18 -3.06 11.11 -10.13
N GLN A 19 -3.05 12.24 -10.86
CA GLN A 19 -2.91 12.21 -12.32
C GLN A 19 -1.69 11.39 -12.75
N GLU A 20 -0.65 11.36 -11.91
CA GLU A 20 0.58 10.63 -12.12
C GLU A 20 0.37 9.10 -12.16
N VAL A 21 -0.46 8.57 -11.26
CA VAL A 21 -0.79 7.12 -11.26
C VAL A 21 -1.75 6.78 -12.42
N LYS A 22 -2.64 7.68 -12.84
CA LYS A 22 -3.45 7.48 -14.05
C LYS A 22 -2.57 7.37 -15.30
N ASN A 23 -1.55 8.20 -15.41
CA ASN A 23 -0.59 8.14 -16.51
C ASN A 23 0.19 6.80 -16.51
N LEU A 24 0.56 6.28 -15.33
CA LEU A 24 1.18 4.97 -15.20
C LEU A 24 0.24 3.84 -15.66
N GLN A 25 -1.05 3.92 -15.30
CA GLN A 25 -2.06 2.96 -15.78
C GLN A 25 -2.22 3.01 -17.30
N GLU A 26 -2.18 4.20 -17.88
CA GLU A 26 -2.26 4.38 -19.33
C GLU A 26 -1.05 3.77 -20.04
N ASP A 27 0.17 4.00 -19.51
CA ASP A 27 1.40 3.40 -20.05
C ASP A 27 1.30 1.86 -20.04
N ILE A 28 0.88 1.25 -18.92
CA ILE A 28 0.66 -0.20 -18.80
C ILE A 28 -0.39 -0.71 -19.79
N LYS A 29 -1.51 0.02 -19.94
CA LYS A 29 -2.61 -0.39 -20.82
C LYS A 29 -2.28 -0.27 -22.31
N THR A 30 -1.52 0.76 -22.68
CA THR A 30 -1.20 1.05 -24.08
C THR A 30 0.10 0.42 -24.57
N GLY A 31 0.94 -0.10 -23.65
CA GLY A 31 2.27 -0.62 -23.96
C GLY A 31 3.28 0.49 -24.36
N LYS A 32 2.96 1.75 -24.08
CA LYS A 32 3.84 2.89 -24.39
C LYS A 32 4.64 3.29 -23.15
N PHE A 33 5.68 2.55 -22.90
CA PHE A 33 6.49 2.73 -21.70
C PHE A 33 7.45 3.92 -21.78
N LYS A 34 7.84 4.42 -20.61
CA LYS A 34 8.90 5.39 -20.39
C LYS A 34 10.17 4.70 -19.91
N ASN A 35 11.30 5.36 -20.08
CA ASN A 35 12.60 4.82 -19.67
C ASN A 35 12.80 4.77 -18.15
N ALA A 36 11.98 5.47 -17.38
CA ALA A 36 12.09 5.49 -15.93
C ALA A 36 10.75 5.60 -15.22
N TYR A 37 10.61 4.85 -14.13
CA TYR A 37 9.47 4.88 -13.22
C TYR A 37 9.95 4.98 -11.78
N LEU A 38 9.28 5.80 -10.97
CA LEU A 38 9.47 5.85 -9.52
C LEU A 38 8.14 5.58 -8.83
N LEU A 39 8.08 4.50 -8.06
CA LEU A 39 6.93 4.12 -7.26
C LEU A 39 7.27 4.32 -5.78
N PHE A 40 6.54 5.19 -5.07
CA PHE A 40 6.81 5.47 -3.67
C PHE A 40 5.55 5.87 -2.92
N GLY A 41 5.63 5.95 -1.60
CA GLY A 41 4.53 6.35 -0.74
C GLY A 41 4.19 5.33 0.33
N GLU A 42 3.20 5.67 1.15
CA GLU A 42 2.84 4.90 2.35
C GLU A 42 1.98 3.67 2.04
N GLU A 43 1.20 3.69 0.93
CA GLU A 43 0.32 2.58 0.56
C GLU A 43 1.13 1.45 -0.10
N ALA A 44 1.60 0.53 0.74
CA ALA A 44 2.46 -0.57 0.31
C ALA A 44 1.76 -1.53 -0.67
N TYR A 45 0.47 -1.82 -0.46
CA TYR A 45 -0.28 -2.74 -1.31
C TYR A 45 -0.37 -2.24 -2.75
N LEU A 46 -0.78 -0.99 -2.95
CA LEU A 46 -0.87 -0.41 -4.29
C LEU A 46 0.51 -0.33 -4.95
N LYS A 47 1.53 0.07 -4.21
CA LYS A 47 2.91 0.15 -4.70
C LYS A 47 3.40 -1.21 -5.26
N ILE A 48 3.13 -2.31 -4.53
CA ILE A 48 3.46 -3.68 -4.97
C ILE A 48 2.65 -4.05 -6.21
N GLN A 49 1.34 -3.82 -6.19
CA GLN A 49 0.45 -4.14 -7.31
C GLN A 49 0.85 -3.43 -8.61
N TYR A 50 1.20 -2.14 -8.53
CA TYR A 50 1.63 -1.39 -9.72
C TYR A 50 3.02 -1.79 -10.19
N LYS A 51 3.93 -2.11 -9.27
CA LYS A 51 5.24 -2.69 -9.61
C LYS A 51 5.08 -3.98 -10.41
N GLU A 52 4.29 -4.93 -9.91
CA GLU A 52 4.06 -6.22 -10.56
C GLU A 52 3.40 -6.07 -11.92
N LYS A 53 2.36 -5.22 -12.01
CA LYS A 53 1.70 -4.94 -13.29
C LYS A 53 2.65 -4.32 -14.31
N LEU A 54 3.51 -3.41 -13.89
CA LEU A 54 4.48 -2.76 -14.77
C LEU A 54 5.55 -3.74 -15.25
N ILE A 55 6.10 -4.56 -14.34
CA ILE A 55 7.08 -5.59 -14.67
C ILE A 55 6.47 -6.61 -15.64
N HIS A 56 5.29 -7.13 -15.36
CA HIS A 56 4.62 -8.11 -16.22
C HIS A 56 4.32 -7.54 -17.62
N ALA A 57 3.95 -6.25 -17.70
CA ALA A 57 3.70 -5.61 -18.98
C ALA A 57 4.97 -5.36 -19.81
N LEU A 58 6.13 -5.15 -19.15
CA LEU A 58 7.44 -4.96 -19.78
C LEU A 58 8.16 -6.28 -20.06
N ASN A 59 7.89 -7.31 -19.30
CA ASN A 59 8.50 -8.63 -19.35
C ASN A 59 7.43 -9.73 -19.19
N PRO A 60 6.55 -9.90 -20.20
CA PRO A 60 5.40 -10.79 -20.11
C PRO A 60 5.78 -12.29 -20.02
N ASP A 61 6.95 -12.65 -20.51
CA ASP A 61 7.44 -14.04 -20.54
C ASP A 61 8.26 -14.39 -19.29
N ASP A 62 8.35 -13.51 -18.29
CA ASP A 62 9.19 -13.63 -17.09
C ASP A 62 10.66 -13.96 -17.44
N ASP A 63 11.16 -13.40 -18.53
CA ASP A 63 12.52 -13.60 -19.00
C ASP A 63 13.55 -13.05 -18.00
N THR A 64 14.39 -13.92 -17.48
CA THR A 64 15.44 -13.58 -16.53
C THR A 64 16.70 -12.99 -17.17
N MET A 65 16.88 -13.10 -18.48
CA MET A 65 18.04 -12.56 -19.18
C MET A 65 17.94 -11.04 -19.35
N ASN A 66 16.72 -10.53 -19.52
CA ASN A 66 16.45 -9.11 -19.74
C ASN A 66 15.88 -8.39 -18.49
N PHE A 67 15.74 -9.11 -17.37
CA PHE A 67 15.28 -8.58 -16.10
C PHE A 67 16.38 -8.71 -15.04
N THR A 68 16.70 -7.60 -14.37
CA THR A 68 17.65 -7.58 -13.25
C THR A 68 17.07 -6.82 -12.07
N LYS A 69 17.21 -7.38 -10.87
CA LYS A 69 16.76 -6.75 -9.62
C LYS A 69 17.96 -6.36 -8.77
N TYR A 70 17.98 -5.11 -8.32
CA TYR A 70 18.86 -4.60 -7.27
C TYR A 70 18.03 -4.25 -6.03
N GLU A 71 18.57 -4.48 -4.84
CA GLU A 71 17.89 -4.19 -3.58
C GLU A 71 18.85 -3.70 -2.50
N GLY A 72 18.43 -2.66 -1.76
CA GLY A 72 19.17 -2.13 -0.63
C GLY A 72 20.18 -1.04 -0.99
N LYS A 73 20.89 -0.54 0.05
CA LYS A 73 21.74 0.66 -0.05
C LYS A 73 23.15 0.42 -0.57
N GLY A 74 23.55 -0.83 -0.75
CA GLY A 74 24.91 -1.22 -1.19
C GLY A 74 25.05 -1.42 -2.69
N ILE A 75 24.19 -0.80 -3.51
CA ILE A 75 24.23 -0.95 -4.97
C ILE A 75 25.40 -0.15 -5.53
N GLU A 76 26.29 -0.83 -6.25
CA GLU A 76 27.38 -0.19 -7.00
C GLU A 76 26.79 0.45 -8.26
N VAL A 77 26.71 1.79 -8.26
CA VAL A 77 26.02 2.56 -9.30
C VAL A 77 26.65 2.34 -10.68
N ARG A 78 28.00 2.26 -10.75
CA ARG A 78 28.71 2.03 -12.02
C ARG A 78 28.39 0.69 -12.64
N GLU A 79 28.43 -0.39 -11.85
CA GLU A 79 28.09 -1.72 -12.33
C GLU A 79 26.63 -1.79 -12.81
N MET A 80 25.72 -1.08 -12.12
CA MET A 80 24.34 -0.98 -12.54
C MET A 80 24.20 -0.22 -13.85
N ILE A 81 24.94 0.89 -14.05
CA ILE A 81 24.95 1.65 -15.29
C ILE A 81 25.52 0.80 -16.44
N ASP A 82 26.65 0.11 -16.22
CA ASP A 82 27.25 -0.79 -17.21
C ASP A 82 26.26 -1.89 -17.66
N LEU A 83 25.46 -2.42 -16.72
CA LEU A 83 24.39 -3.35 -17.07
C LEU A 83 23.28 -2.69 -17.90
N CYS A 84 22.88 -1.46 -17.55
CA CYS A 84 21.86 -0.71 -18.27
C CYS A 84 22.26 -0.41 -19.73
N GLU A 85 23.56 -0.26 -20.02
CA GLU A 85 24.09 -0.06 -21.37
C GLU A 85 24.12 -1.36 -22.21
N THR A 86 23.85 -2.49 -21.59
CA THR A 86 23.80 -3.77 -22.31
C THR A 86 22.46 -3.92 -23.04
N MET A 87 22.49 -4.12 -24.34
CA MET A 87 21.29 -4.32 -25.17
C MET A 87 20.48 -5.55 -24.70
N PRO A 88 19.15 -5.50 -24.78
CA PRO A 88 18.32 -6.66 -24.46
C PRO A 88 18.56 -7.81 -25.44
N PHE A 89 18.43 -9.03 -24.93
CA PHE A 89 18.64 -10.23 -25.74
C PHE A 89 17.28 -10.76 -26.22
N PHE A 90 17.01 -10.64 -27.51
CA PHE A 90 15.74 -11.05 -28.15
C PHE A 90 14.47 -10.50 -27.50
N ALA A 91 14.52 -9.31 -26.89
CA ALA A 91 13.39 -8.62 -26.31
C ALA A 91 13.42 -7.12 -26.65
N ASP A 92 12.26 -6.47 -26.51
CA ASP A 92 12.14 -5.03 -26.81
C ASP A 92 12.74 -4.17 -25.68
N HIS A 93 12.73 -4.67 -24.45
CA HIS A 93 13.15 -3.93 -23.28
C HIS A 93 14.15 -4.69 -22.40
N ARG A 94 15.11 -3.94 -21.86
CA ARG A 94 15.87 -4.35 -20.67
C ARG A 94 15.23 -3.68 -19.44
N VAL A 95 14.81 -4.49 -18.49
CA VAL A 95 14.11 -4.03 -17.29
C VAL A 95 15.03 -4.15 -16.08
N VAL A 96 15.28 -3.02 -15.41
CA VAL A 96 16.09 -2.98 -14.19
C VAL A 96 15.23 -2.46 -13.04
N LEU A 97 14.94 -3.33 -12.09
CA LEU A 97 14.20 -3.01 -10.87
C LEU A 97 15.17 -2.65 -9.75
N VAL A 98 14.97 -1.51 -9.12
CA VAL A 98 15.78 -1.02 -8.01
C VAL A 98 14.89 -0.75 -6.80
N GLU A 99 15.05 -1.52 -5.73
CA GLU A 99 14.22 -1.41 -4.53
C GLU A 99 15.02 -0.93 -3.32
N ASN A 100 14.46 0.01 -2.56
CA ASN A 100 15.02 0.49 -1.27
C ASN A 100 16.48 0.95 -1.35
N SER A 101 16.88 1.51 -2.47
CA SER A 101 18.27 1.92 -2.74
C SER A 101 18.73 3.11 -1.89
N GLY A 102 17.79 3.96 -1.51
CA GLY A 102 18.06 5.23 -0.84
C GLY A 102 18.60 6.32 -1.78
N PHE A 103 18.65 6.14 -3.09
CA PHE A 103 19.10 7.13 -4.06
C PHE A 103 18.25 8.40 -4.08
N PHE A 104 17.01 8.31 -3.64
CA PHE A 104 16.08 9.44 -3.57
C PHE A 104 16.12 10.19 -2.23
N LYS A 105 16.89 9.67 -1.26
CA LYS A 105 17.14 10.32 0.02
C LYS A 105 18.58 10.86 0.10
N ASN A 106 19.53 10.07 -0.38
CA ASN A 106 20.93 10.40 -0.42
C ASN A 106 21.34 11.00 -1.77
N LYS A 107 22.50 11.62 -1.81
CA LYS A 107 23.05 12.18 -3.03
C LYS A 107 23.58 11.06 -3.93
N CYS A 108 23.14 11.03 -5.19
CA CYS A 108 23.59 10.11 -6.23
C CYS A 108 23.68 10.85 -7.56
N ASP A 109 24.73 11.69 -7.70
CA ASP A 109 24.86 12.57 -8.86
C ASP A 109 25.16 11.79 -10.14
N GLU A 110 25.97 10.73 -10.07
CA GLU A 110 26.36 9.90 -11.20
C GLU A 110 25.13 9.29 -11.89
N LEU A 111 24.23 8.65 -11.11
CA LEU A 111 22.99 8.10 -11.65
C LEU A 111 22.04 9.20 -12.14
N ALA A 112 21.97 10.33 -11.43
CA ALA A 112 21.12 11.45 -11.85
C ALA A 112 21.61 12.10 -13.17
N ASP A 113 22.90 12.05 -13.46
CA ASP A 113 23.42 12.48 -14.75
C ASP A 113 23.14 11.44 -15.85
N TYR A 114 23.29 10.16 -15.57
CA TYR A 114 22.95 9.06 -16.47
C TYR A 114 21.47 9.09 -16.90
N MET A 115 20.57 9.47 -16.00
CA MET A 115 19.13 9.60 -16.31
C MET A 115 18.80 10.57 -17.45
N LYS A 116 19.74 11.39 -17.90
CA LYS A 116 19.51 12.34 -19.02
C LYS A 116 19.66 11.72 -20.39
N GLU A 117 20.37 10.60 -20.48
CA GLU A 117 20.76 9.95 -21.73
C GLU A 117 20.51 8.44 -21.66
N LEU A 118 19.30 8.06 -21.24
CA LEU A 118 18.91 6.65 -21.13
C LEU A 118 18.71 6.04 -22.53
N PRO A 119 19.21 4.81 -22.78
CA PRO A 119 18.91 4.08 -23.99
C PRO A 119 17.40 3.82 -24.17
N ASP A 120 16.90 3.87 -25.39
CA ASP A 120 15.47 3.72 -25.71
C ASP A 120 14.90 2.36 -25.27
N TYR A 121 15.71 1.32 -25.25
CA TYR A 121 15.34 -0.03 -24.83
C TYR A 121 15.30 -0.21 -23.31
N LEU A 122 15.87 0.72 -22.54
CA LEU A 122 16.00 0.59 -21.10
C LEU A 122 14.73 1.06 -20.37
N CYS A 123 14.29 0.27 -19.39
CA CYS A 123 13.27 0.66 -18.45
C CYS A 123 13.75 0.48 -17.01
N LEU A 124 14.02 1.59 -16.32
CA LEU A 124 14.40 1.64 -14.90
C LEU A 124 13.16 1.78 -14.03
N ILE A 125 12.95 0.86 -13.09
CA ILE A 125 11.83 0.89 -12.14
C ILE A 125 12.40 1.05 -10.74
N PHE A 126 12.18 2.20 -10.12
CA PHE A 126 12.55 2.46 -8.74
C PHE A 126 11.35 2.27 -7.82
N VAL A 127 11.54 1.52 -6.73
CA VAL A 127 10.53 1.32 -5.68
C VAL A 127 11.13 1.73 -4.35
N GLU A 128 10.65 2.84 -3.79
CA GLU A 128 11.25 3.43 -2.59
C GLU A 128 10.21 3.66 -1.48
N ASN A 129 10.65 3.60 -0.25
CA ASN A 129 9.81 3.92 0.90
C ASN A 129 9.92 5.40 1.28
N GLU A 130 11.11 5.98 1.15
CA GLU A 130 11.38 7.37 1.51
C GLU A 130 11.97 8.13 0.34
N VAL A 131 11.34 9.23 -0.05
CA VAL A 131 11.74 10.07 -1.18
C VAL A 131 11.76 11.55 -0.77
N ASP A 132 12.89 12.23 -0.98
CA ASP A 132 12.94 13.70 -0.94
C ASP A 132 12.66 14.26 -2.34
N LYS A 133 11.50 14.88 -2.52
CA LYS A 133 11.08 15.49 -3.80
C LYS A 133 12.02 16.62 -4.29
N ARG A 134 12.89 17.13 -3.43
CA ARG A 134 13.92 18.13 -3.78
C ARG A 134 15.18 17.49 -4.35
N ASN A 135 15.36 16.18 -4.12
CA ASN A 135 16.53 15.42 -4.55
C ASN A 135 16.68 15.48 -6.08
N ARG A 136 17.94 15.45 -6.54
CA ARG A 136 18.30 15.49 -7.96
C ARG A 136 17.78 14.27 -8.72
N MET A 137 17.85 13.08 -8.12
CA MET A 137 17.31 11.85 -8.68
C MET A 137 15.79 11.93 -8.92
N TYR A 138 15.02 12.47 -7.97
CA TYR A 138 13.57 12.67 -8.15
C TYR A 138 13.28 13.55 -9.39
N LYS A 139 14.02 14.65 -9.52
CA LYS A 139 13.86 15.56 -10.68
C LYS A 139 14.27 14.90 -11.99
N ALA A 140 15.32 14.08 -11.97
CA ALA A 140 15.79 13.35 -13.13
C ALA A 140 14.76 12.31 -13.61
N VAL A 141 14.21 11.48 -12.70
CA VAL A 141 13.13 10.55 -13.05
C VAL A 141 11.89 11.28 -13.53
N LYS A 142 11.51 12.40 -12.92
CA LYS A 142 10.36 13.21 -13.34
C LYS A 142 10.52 13.74 -14.78
N ALA A 143 11.74 14.04 -15.20
CA ALA A 143 12.04 14.50 -16.55
C ALA A 143 12.07 13.36 -17.59
N ALA A 144 12.63 12.20 -17.23
CA ALA A 144 12.82 11.06 -18.14
C ALA A 144 11.63 10.09 -18.17
N GLY A 145 10.72 10.13 -17.20
CA GLY A 145 9.72 9.09 -17.03
C GLY A 145 8.47 9.48 -16.26
N ARG A 146 8.04 8.57 -15.37
CA ARG A 146 6.81 8.70 -14.57
C ARG A 146 7.08 8.55 -13.08
N ILE A 147 6.27 9.20 -12.30
CA ILE A 147 6.27 9.09 -10.84
C ILE A 147 4.89 8.60 -10.40
N GLY A 148 4.84 7.55 -9.57
CA GLY A 148 3.64 7.06 -8.89
C GLY A 148 3.79 7.28 -7.40
N GLU A 149 3.05 8.23 -6.83
CA GLU A 149 2.96 8.43 -5.38
C GLU A 149 1.71 7.75 -4.85
N PHE A 150 1.88 6.76 -3.97
CA PHE A 150 0.80 5.97 -3.38
C PHE A 150 0.57 6.39 -1.94
N VAL A 151 -0.44 7.23 -1.74
CA VAL A 151 -0.86 7.70 -0.41
C VAL A 151 -1.87 6.74 0.20
N GLN A 152 -1.93 6.72 1.53
CA GLN A 152 -2.93 5.95 2.24
C GLN A 152 -4.34 6.37 1.83
N GLN A 153 -5.22 5.39 1.64
CA GLN A 153 -6.58 5.62 1.15
C GLN A 153 -7.53 5.91 2.31
N ASP A 154 -8.54 6.74 2.05
CA ASP A 154 -9.60 6.99 3.03
C ASP A 154 -10.59 5.82 3.11
N GLU A 155 -11.35 5.75 4.21
CA GLU A 155 -12.31 4.67 4.45
C GLU A 155 -13.36 4.55 3.32
N LYS A 156 -13.82 5.66 2.75
CA LYS A 156 -14.80 5.64 1.66
C LYS A 156 -14.23 4.98 0.40
N THR A 157 -12.98 5.29 0.09
CA THR A 157 -12.27 4.69 -1.04
C THR A 157 -12.01 3.21 -0.79
N LEU A 158 -11.62 2.84 0.43
CA LEU A 158 -11.46 1.43 0.83
C LEU A 158 -12.77 0.65 0.74
N MET A 159 -13.89 1.21 1.21
CA MET A 159 -15.22 0.58 1.07
C MET A 159 -15.59 0.34 -0.39
N ARG A 160 -15.39 1.34 -1.27
CA ARG A 160 -15.68 1.21 -2.70
C ARG A 160 -14.80 0.15 -3.35
N TRP A 161 -13.52 0.13 -3.00
CA TRP A 161 -12.58 -0.86 -3.50
C TRP A 161 -12.96 -2.29 -3.05
N ALA A 162 -13.23 -2.49 -1.76
CA ALA A 162 -13.66 -3.78 -1.22
C ALA A 162 -14.97 -4.26 -1.86
N ALA A 163 -15.96 -3.37 -2.00
CA ALA A 163 -17.21 -3.69 -2.68
C ALA A 163 -17.00 -4.06 -4.16
N GLY A 164 -16.07 -3.39 -4.84
CA GLY A 164 -15.68 -3.71 -6.22
C GLY A 164 -15.04 -5.10 -6.35
N LEU A 165 -14.19 -5.49 -5.39
CA LEU A 165 -13.62 -6.83 -5.35
C LEU A 165 -14.68 -7.91 -5.12
N LEU A 166 -15.56 -7.72 -4.13
CA LEU A 166 -16.66 -8.64 -3.86
C LEU A 166 -17.58 -8.80 -5.08
N LYS A 167 -17.90 -7.69 -5.76
CA LYS A 167 -18.75 -7.71 -6.96
C LYS A 167 -18.16 -8.52 -8.11
N LYS A 168 -16.82 -8.50 -8.30
CA LYS A 168 -16.16 -9.33 -9.33
C LYS A 168 -16.35 -10.81 -9.08
N GLU A 169 -16.41 -11.21 -7.81
CA GLU A 169 -16.66 -12.59 -7.38
C GLU A 169 -18.15 -12.89 -7.22
N GLY A 170 -19.04 -12.05 -7.77
CA GLY A 170 -20.50 -12.22 -7.69
C GLY A 170 -21.07 -11.99 -6.28
N LYS A 171 -20.32 -11.37 -5.36
CA LYS A 171 -20.74 -11.16 -3.98
C LYS A 171 -21.33 -9.78 -3.76
N MET A 172 -22.27 -9.69 -2.84
CA MET A 172 -22.88 -8.45 -2.35
C MET A 172 -22.67 -8.33 -0.85
N ILE A 173 -22.54 -7.09 -0.37
CA ILE A 173 -22.39 -6.77 1.05
C ILE A 173 -23.22 -5.53 1.37
N THR A 174 -23.78 -5.44 2.57
CA THR A 174 -24.47 -4.22 3.01
C THR A 174 -23.45 -3.18 3.46
N GLN A 175 -23.86 -1.90 3.46
CA GLN A 175 -23.00 -0.83 3.98
C GLN A 175 -22.61 -1.08 5.44
N ARG A 176 -23.55 -1.51 6.27
CA ARG A 176 -23.32 -1.83 7.69
C ARG A 176 -22.28 -2.93 7.87
N ASP A 177 -22.36 -3.99 7.08
CA ASP A 177 -21.45 -5.11 7.16
C ASP A 177 -20.05 -4.73 6.62
N MET A 178 -19.98 -3.85 5.61
CA MET A 178 -18.73 -3.27 5.13
C MET A 178 -18.05 -2.41 6.20
N GLU A 179 -18.80 -1.58 6.92
CA GLU A 179 -18.29 -0.81 8.07
C GLU A 179 -17.77 -1.73 9.19
N LEU A 180 -18.48 -2.82 9.46
CA LEU A 180 -18.04 -3.85 10.39
C LEU A 180 -16.72 -4.50 9.93
N LEU A 181 -16.62 -4.85 8.65
CA LEU A 181 -15.40 -5.41 8.07
C LEU A 181 -14.22 -4.47 8.27
N LEU A 182 -14.33 -3.18 7.92
CA LEU A 182 -13.24 -2.21 8.11
C LEU A 182 -12.90 -2.00 9.59
N THR A 183 -13.89 -2.05 10.47
CA THR A 183 -13.65 -1.98 11.92
C THR A 183 -12.81 -3.16 12.41
N MET A 184 -13.02 -4.35 11.87
CA MET A 184 -12.27 -5.55 12.25
C MET A 184 -10.88 -5.64 11.60
N THR A 185 -10.79 -5.31 10.31
CA THR A 185 -9.56 -5.46 9.52
C THR A 185 -8.64 -4.25 9.58
N GLY A 186 -9.17 -3.07 9.90
CA GLY A 186 -8.49 -1.80 9.81
C GLY A 186 -8.41 -1.27 8.37
N VAL A 187 -7.58 -0.25 8.18
CA VAL A 187 -7.46 0.50 6.91
C VAL A 187 -6.27 0.04 6.03
N ASP A 188 -5.56 -1.01 6.43
CA ASP A 188 -4.48 -1.58 5.63
C ASP A 188 -5.07 -2.39 4.45
N MET A 189 -4.77 -1.96 3.22
CA MET A 189 -5.32 -2.59 2.01
C MET A 189 -4.87 -4.03 1.82
N GLY A 190 -3.64 -4.37 2.19
CA GLY A 190 -3.11 -5.72 2.09
C GLY A 190 -3.85 -6.68 3.02
N ASN A 191 -4.04 -6.25 4.27
CA ASN A 191 -4.82 -7.03 5.23
C ASN A 191 -6.28 -7.16 4.80
N LEU A 192 -6.92 -6.05 4.41
CA LEU A 192 -8.30 -6.06 3.93
C LEU A 192 -8.48 -6.99 2.73
N ARG A 193 -7.51 -7.04 1.79
CA ARG A 193 -7.52 -7.97 0.66
C ARG A 193 -7.51 -9.42 1.12
N MET A 194 -6.62 -9.78 2.05
CA MET A 194 -6.53 -11.15 2.58
C MET A 194 -7.82 -11.57 3.30
N GLU A 195 -8.42 -10.67 4.09
CA GLU A 195 -9.68 -10.95 4.77
C GLU A 195 -10.84 -11.12 3.79
N LEU A 196 -10.89 -10.28 2.74
CA LEU A 196 -11.89 -10.43 1.66
C LEU A 196 -11.76 -11.77 0.93
N GLU A 197 -10.54 -12.24 0.63
CA GLU A 197 -10.32 -13.54 -0.01
C GLU A 197 -10.81 -14.71 0.87
N LYS A 198 -10.58 -14.63 2.19
CA LYS A 198 -11.11 -15.61 3.14
C LYS A 198 -12.65 -15.61 3.16
N ILE A 199 -13.27 -14.43 3.20
CA ILE A 199 -14.73 -14.28 3.18
C ILE A 199 -15.30 -14.84 1.88
N ILE A 200 -14.73 -14.51 0.73
CA ILE A 200 -15.16 -15.00 -0.59
C ILE A 200 -15.10 -16.54 -0.60
N SER A 201 -14.00 -17.11 -0.13
CA SER A 201 -13.81 -18.56 -0.07
C SER A 201 -14.80 -19.22 0.90
N TYR A 202 -15.06 -18.61 2.05
CA TYR A 202 -15.99 -19.13 3.05
C TYR A 202 -17.45 -19.09 2.60
N THR A 203 -17.85 -18.02 1.94
CA THR A 203 -19.23 -17.85 1.45
C THR A 203 -19.57 -18.81 0.30
N GLY A 204 -18.57 -19.37 -0.39
CA GLY A 204 -18.77 -20.36 -1.47
C GLY A 204 -19.77 -19.86 -2.51
N ASP A 205 -20.86 -20.61 -2.74
CA ASP A 205 -21.90 -20.28 -3.71
C ASP A 205 -22.92 -19.22 -3.24
N ARG A 206 -22.84 -18.75 -2.00
CA ARG A 206 -23.73 -17.72 -1.48
C ARG A 206 -23.37 -16.34 -2.04
N ASP A 207 -24.35 -15.62 -2.57
CA ASP A 207 -24.13 -14.30 -3.19
C ASP A 207 -24.00 -13.16 -2.18
N VAL A 208 -24.41 -13.35 -0.91
CA VAL A 208 -24.45 -12.30 0.10
C VAL A 208 -23.46 -12.61 1.23
N VAL A 209 -22.59 -11.64 1.51
CA VAL A 209 -21.72 -11.60 2.68
C VAL A 209 -22.48 -10.94 3.82
N THR A 210 -22.55 -11.63 4.97
CA THR A 210 -23.25 -11.16 6.17
C THR A 210 -22.29 -10.74 7.27
N GLY A 211 -22.79 -9.99 8.26
CA GLY A 211 -22.00 -9.63 9.43
C GLY A 211 -21.57 -10.87 10.26
N GLU A 212 -22.34 -11.96 10.23
CA GLU A 212 -21.98 -13.22 10.90
C GLU A 212 -20.76 -13.87 10.24
N ASP A 213 -20.70 -13.89 8.89
CA ASP A 213 -19.55 -14.40 8.14
C ASP A 213 -18.28 -13.60 8.49
N ILE A 214 -18.41 -12.27 8.59
CA ILE A 214 -17.28 -11.39 8.94
C ILE A 214 -16.79 -11.68 10.35
N LEU A 215 -17.70 -11.81 11.32
CA LEU A 215 -17.34 -12.09 12.73
C LEU A 215 -16.70 -13.45 12.90
N GLU A 216 -17.07 -14.43 12.09
CA GLU A 216 -16.54 -15.79 12.17
C GLU A 216 -15.16 -15.92 11.49
N ILE A 217 -14.97 -15.27 10.33
CA ILE A 217 -13.81 -15.50 9.48
C ILE A 217 -12.72 -14.45 9.69
N CYS A 218 -13.11 -13.16 9.87
CA CYS A 218 -12.11 -12.09 9.96
C CYS A 218 -11.35 -12.13 11.28
N THR A 219 -10.05 -12.07 11.16
CA THR A 219 -9.18 -11.94 12.32
C THR A 219 -9.13 -10.49 12.75
N THR A 220 -9.58 -10.20 13.97
CA THR A 220 -9.45 -8.85 14.54
C THR A 220 -7.99 -8.47 14.66
N GLN A 221 -7.60 -7.33 14.07
CA GLN A 221 -6.22 -6.88 14.17
C GLN A 221 -5.82 -6.69 15.65
N THR A 222 -4.59 -7.06 15.97
CA THR A 222 -3.98 -6.85 17.30
C THR A 222 -4.11 -5.41 17.78
N GLN A 223 -4.00 -4.43 16.88
CA GLN A 223 -4.16 -3.02 17.22
C GLN A 223 -5.58 -2.71 17.71
N ASN A 224 -6.61 -3.22 17.03
CA ASN A 224 -8.00 -3.01 17.44
C ASN A 224 -8.27 -3.61 18.83
N LYS A 225 -7.75 -4.82 19.10
CA LYS A 225 -7.83 -5.42 20.46
C LYS A 225 -7.13 -4.58 21.52
N ILE A 226 -6.04 -3.89 21.17
CA ILE A 226 -5.35 -2.97 22.08
C ILE A 226 -6.17 -1.70 22.32
N PHE A 227 -6.80 -1.13 21.30
CA PHE A 227 -7.74 -0.02 21.48
C PHE A 227 -8.90 -0.41 22.39
N ASP A 228 -9.50 -1.58 22.18
CA ASP A 228 -10.57 -2.12 23.03
C ASP A 228 -10.09 -2.34 24.47
N MET A 229 -8.87 -2.81 24.64
CA MET A 229 -8.28 -3.02 25.98
C MET A 229 -8.03 -1.68 26.67
N VAL A 230 -7.48 -0.67 25.99
CA VAL A 230 -7.30 0.69 26.53
C VAL A 230 -8.66 1.28 26.92
N ARG A 231 -9.68 1.09 26.07
CA ARG A 231 -11.05 1.51 26.37
C ARG A 231 -11.60 0.82 27.61
N ALA A 232 -11.46 -0.50 27.72
CA ALA A 232 -11.87 -1.26 28.91
C ALA A 232 -11.15 -0.78 30.18
N VAL A 233 -9.85 -0.43 30.08
CA VAL A 233 -9.09 0.17 31.18
C VAL A 233 -9.66 1.56 31.58
N THR A 234 -9.96 2.42 30.61
CA THR A 234 -10.52 3.75 30.88
C THR A 234 -11.92 3.68 31.48
N GLU A 235 -12.72 2.70 31.08
CA GLU A 235 -14.04 2.38 31.60
C GLU A 235 -14.00 1.64 32.96
N LYS A 236 -12.79 1.34 33.46
CA LYS A 236 -12.54 0.55 34.69
C LYS A 236 -13.14 -0.86 34.64
N ASN A 237 -13.33 -1.42 33.44
CA ASN A 237 -13.81 -2.78 33.23
C ASN A 237 -12.63 -3.76 33.28
N GLN A 238 -12.21 -4.10 34.51
CA GLN A 238 -11.02 -4.93 34.73
C GLN A 238 -11.13 -6.31 34.07
N LYS A 239 -12.33 -6.96 34.18
CA LYS A 239 -12.53 -8.29 33.59
C LYS A 239 -12.29 -8.26 32.08
N ARG A 240 -12.95 -7.33 31.37
CA ARG A 240 -12.80 -7.21 29.91
C ARG A 240 -11.38 -6.87 29.51
N ALA A 241 -10.70 -5.99 30.25
CA ALA A 241 -9.30 -5.64 29.98
C ALA A 241 -8.37 -6.85 30.09
N LEU A 242 -8.56 -7.70 31.10
CA LEU A 242 -7.79 -8.94 31.27
C LEU A 242 -8.12 -9.99 30.20
N ASP A 243 -9.38 -10.17 29.84
CA ASP A 243 -9.79 -11.08 28.78
C ASP A 243 -9.11 -10.69 27.44
N LEU A 244 -9.13 -9.41 27.08
CA LEU A 244 -8.46 -8.90 25.88
C LEU A 244 -6.93 -9.05 25.93
N TYR A 245 -6.32 -8.91 27.11
CA TYR A 245 -4.89 -9.17 27.30
C TYR A 245 -4.54 -10.65 27.05
N TYR A 246 -5.31 -11.57 27.61
CA TYR A 246 -5.11 -13.01 27.37
C TYR A 246 -5.36 -13.40 25.92
N ASP A 247 -6.33 -12.78 25.25
CA ASP A 247 -6.54 -12.95 23.81
C ASP A 247 -5.30 -12.54 22.99
N LEU A 248 -4.69 -11.40 23.32
CA LEU A 248 -3.46 -10.94 22.66
C LEU A 248 -2.29 -11.91 22.87
N LEU A 249 -2.16 -12.48 24.09
CA LEU A 249 -1.16 -13.52 24.36
C LEU A 249 -1.43 -14.80 23.57
N THR A 250 -2.69 -15.20 23.41
CA THR A 250 -3.09 -16.36 22.59
C THR A 250 -2.75 -16.16 21.12
N LEU A 251 -2.81 -14.92 20.62
CA LEU A 251 -2.35 -14.53 19.29
C LEU A 251 -0.81 -14.49 19.18
N LYS A 252 -0.08 -14.93 20.22
CA LYS A 252 1.40 -14.92 20.31
C LYS A 252 2.02 -13.54 20.21
N GLU A 253 1.27 -12.49 20.56
CA GLU A 253 1.86 -11.16 20.66
C GLU A 253 2.82 -11.06 21.85
N PRO A 254 4.06 -10.60 21.65
CA PRO A 254 5.00 -10.47 22.75
C PRO A 254 4.50 -9.48 23.82
N PRO A 255 4.55 -9.82 25.11
CA PRO A 255 4.08 -8.93 26.19
C PRO A 255 4.70 -7.53 26.15
N MET A 256 5.97 -7.41 25.78
CA MET A 256 6.66 -6.12 25.65
C MET A 256 6.05 -5.27 24.53
N ARG A 257 5.63 -5.90 23.41
CA ARG A 257 4.95 -5.20 22.32
C ARG A 257 3.58 -4.70 22.74
N ILE A 258 2.82 -5.54 23.46
CA ILE A 258 1.53 -5.14 24.04
C ILE A 258 1.70 -3.92 24.96
N MET A 259 2.67 -3.96 25.87
CA MET A 259 2.98 -2.84 26.76
C MET A 259 3.37 -1.57 25.99
N PHE A 260 4.21 -1.70 24.98
CA PHE A 260 4.60 -0.57 24.12
C PHE A 260 3.39 0.07 23.44
N LEU A 261 2.51 -0.74 22.87
CA LEU A 261 1.31 -0.26 22.15
C LEU A 261 0.32 0.41 23.10
N ILE A 262 0.11 -0.15 24.30
CA ILE A 262 -0.70 0.46 25.35
C ILE A 262 -0.11 1.83 25.74
N THR A 263 1.18 1.88 26.02
CA THR A 263 1.88 3.11 26.42
C THR A 263 1.73 4.18 25.33
N ARG A 264 1.97 3.80 24.07
CA ARG A 264 1.79 4.69 22.92
C ARG A 264 0.37 5.23 22.85
N GLN A 265 -0.63 4.39 23.05
CA GLN A 265 -2.03 4.80 22.99
C GLN A 265 -2.40 5.79 24.09
N PHE A 266 -1.93 5.57 25.33
CA PHE A 266 -2.12 6.52 26.41
C PHE A 266 -1.38 7.84 26.16
N GLN A 267 -0.19 7.82 25.57
CA GLN A 267 0.52 9.04 25.19
C GLN A 267 -0.27 9.86 24.15
N ILE A 268 -0.84 9.20 23.14
CA ILE A 268 -1.69 9.86 22.15
C ILE A 268 -2.91 10.52 22.84
N LEU A 269 -3.60 9.79 23.72
CA LEU A 269 -4.75 10.33 24.46
C LEU A 269 -4.37 11.54 25.34
N LEU A 270 -3.20 11.51 25.99
CA LEU A 270 -2.69 12.62 26.77
C LEU A 270 -2.40 13.84 25.89
N ASN A 271 -1.75 13.62 24.73
CA ASN A 271 -1.46 14.70 23.78
C ASN A 271 -2.75 15.33 23.24
N VAL A 272 -3.72 14.51 22.81
CA VAL A 272 -5.03 15.00 22.34
C VAL A 272 -5.73 15.82 23.43
N ARG A 273 -5.72 15.34 24.67
CA ARG A 273 -6.30 16.08 25.80
C ARG A 273 -5.62 17.42 26.05
N ASP A 274 -4.29 17.46 25.98
CA ASP A 274 -3.52 18.70 26.14
C ASP A 274 -3.80 19.69 25.01
N MET A 275 -3.82 19.24 23.76
CA MET A 275 -4.15 20.06 22.60
C MET A 275 -5.58 20.60 22.65
N ALA A 276 -6.54 19.75 23.01
CA ALA A 276 -7.94 20.17 23.23
C ALA A 276 -8.07 21.18 24.37
N GLY A 277 -7.32 20.98 25.47
CA GLY A 277 -7.25 21.92 26.59
C GLY A 277 -6.65 23.29 26.22
N ARG A 278 -5.82 23.35 25.18
CA ARG A 278 -5.28 24.58 24.58
C ARG A 278 -6.20 25.24 23.56
N GLY A 279 -7.39 24.66 23.32
CA GLY A 279 -8.40 25.22 22.42
C GLY A 279 -8.15 24.92 20.93
N MET A 280 -7.34 23.93 20.60
CA MET A 280 -7.15 23.49 19.22
C MET A 280 -8.41 22.78 18.71
N ASP A 281 -8.76 23.02 17.45
CA ASP A 281 -9.88 22.34 16.79
C ASP A 281 -9.54 20.90 16.40
N ASN A 282 -10.56 20.07 16.22
CA ASN A 282 -10.39 18.62 15.93
C ASN A 282 -9.59 18.35 14.64
N GLN A 283 -9.67 19.22 13.63
CA GLN A 283 -8.91 19.06 12.39
C GLN A 283 -7.41 19.34 12.59
N SER A 284 -7.07 20.25 13.48
CA SER A 284 -5.68 20.56 13.84
C SER A 284 -5.08 19.50 14.75
N ILE A 285 -5.88 18.84 15.59
CA ILE A 285 -5.46 17.75 16.47
C ILE A 285 -5.24 16.45 15.69
N ALA A 286 -5.97 16.25 14.59
CA ALA A 286 -5.87 15.03 13.76
C ALA A 286 -4.70 15.03 12.75
N LYS A 287 -3.97 16.13 12.61
CA LYS A 287 -2.75 16.27 11.80
C LYS A 287 -1.51 15.92 12.61
#